data_af6275a48b99242b2f7c7045df24962e
#
_entry.id   af6275a48b99242b2f7c7045df24962e
#
_cell.length_a   1.000
_cell.length_b   1.000
_cell.length_c   1.000
_cell.angle_alpha   90.00
_cell.angle_beta   90.00
_cell.angle_gamma   90.00
#
_symmetry.space_group_name_H-M   'P 1'
#
loop_
_entity.id
_entity.type
_entity.pdbx_description
1 polymer ?
#
loop_
_entity_poly.entity_id
_entity_poly.type
_entity_poly.pdbx_seq_one_letter_code
_entity_poly.pdbx_strand_id
1 'polypeptide(L)'
;MFILALDSLEDLETIIEARPDAIVLGIEPFCARTRAVTDWNQLPALVRRMHEAGIQVCINLLAMIEQSRLQACTEAFGQLAKMGVDGLYVADDGWLEIAYAYNPETLSLLIVQPETLLCSGEDASFFARQGTQAQSLSHELSEAELIACVKTCPSCELLCAGHYSWMESRRGLLSNYLHQIEKPEDFQEGRLYTLREMNRHGRMPVWQDHLGTHVLSDEVFQAGEYLLPLREAGLQRYRIDCLLMGNTWGLDMLKAYRTLLTEGTDALSPKQKEAISSTIWKSSSLIRKEKSHGTR
;
A
#
# COMPACT_ATOMS: atom_id res chain seq x y z
N MET A 1 -4.37 -12.25 8.26
CA MET A 1 -3.37 -12.35 7.19
C MET A 1 -2.50 -11.11 7.22
N PHE A 2 -1.19 -11.25 7.44
CA PHE A 2 -0.21 -10.16 7.38
C PHE A 2 0.49 -10.14 6.02
N ILE A 3 0.46 -9.00 5.36
CA ILE A 3 1.00 -8.77 4.03
C ILE A 3 2.16 -7.80 4.16
N LEU A 4 3.34 -8.17 3.68
CA LEU A 4 4.55 -7.36 3.74
C LEU A 4 4.88 -6.84 2.34
N ALA A 5 4.66 -5.54 2.07
CA ALA A 5 5.13 -4.90 0.86
C ALA A 5 6.62 -4.58 1.02
N LEU A 6 7.46 -5.21 0.21
CA LEU A 6 8.91 -5.18 0.39
C LEU A 6 9.52 -3.86 -0.11
N ASP A 7 10.59 -3.41 0.57
CA ASP A 7 11.44 -2.31 0.10
C ASP A 7 12.60 -2.82 -0.78
N SER A 8 13.03 -4.06 -0.59
CA SER A 8 14.13 -4.69 -1.33
C SER A 8 13.91 -6.19 -1.48
N LEU A 9 14.47 -6.78 -2.52
CA LEU A 9 14.55 -8.23 -2.70
C LEU A 9 15.82 -8.85 -2.09
N GLU A 10 16.63 -8.04 -1.43
CA GLU A 10 17.72 -8.52 -0.61
C GLU A 10 17.17 -9.22 0.66
N ASP A 11 17.95 -10.13 1.23
CA ASP A 11 17.62 -10.83 2.49
C ASP A 11 16.30 -11.61 2.50
N LEU A 12 15.90 -12.19 1.35
CA LEU A 12 14.68 -13.00 1.28
C LEU A 12 14.65 -14.16 2.28
N GLU A 13 15.80 -14.69 2.71
CA GLU A 13 15.88 -15.72 3.75
C GLU A 13 15.30 -15.24 5.08
N THR A 14 15.64 -14.03 5.50
CA THR A 14 15.11 -13.44 6.74
C THR A 14 13.59 -13.23 6.65
N ILE A 15 13.09 -12.90 5.44
CA ILE A 15 11.64 -12.77 5.21
C ILE A 15 10.97 -14.14 5.29
N ILE A 16 11.57 -15.18 4.69
CA ILE A 16 11.08 -16.55 4.76
C ILE A 16 11.05 -17.06 6.21
N GLU A 17 12.09 -16.80 6.99
CA GLU A 17 12.13 -17.15 8.43
C GLU A 17 11.02 -16.46 9.24
N ALA A 18 10.73 -15.20 8.94
CA ALA A 18 9.69 -14.44 9.62
C ALA A 18 8.26 -14.86 9.22
N ARG A 19 8.11 -15.54 8.08
CA ARG A 19 6.84 -16.12 7.56
C ARG A 19 5.69 -15.11 7.56
N PRO A 20 5.77 -13.97 6.84
CA PRO A 20 4.56 -13.22 6.54
C PRO A 20 3.59 -14.14 5.77
N ASP A 21 2.28 -13.85 5.82
CA ASP A 21 1.32 -14.65 5.06
C ASP A 21 1.43 -14.38 3.55
N ALA A 22 1.80 -13.13 3.20
CA ALA A 22 2.08 -12.73 1.81
C ALA A 22 3.18 -11.68 1.74
N ILE A 23 3.83 -11.60 0.59
CA ILE A 23 4.70 -10.48 0.20
C ILE A 23 4.12 -9.75 -1.00
N VAL A 24 4.46 -8.45 -1.13
CA VAL A 24 4.16 -7.65 -2.32
C VAL A 24 5.47 -7.14 -2.90
N LEU A 25 5.63 -7.28 -4.19
CA LEU A 25 6.77 -6.78 -4.95
C LEU A 25 6.32 -6.21 -6.30
N GLY A 26 7.16 -5.41 -6.93
CA GLY A 26 6.86 -4.77 -8.21
C GLY A 26 7.38 -5.55 -9.41
N ILE A 27 6.78 -5.26 -10.56
CA ILE A 27 7.28 -5.67 -11.87
C ILE A 27 7.21 -4.48 -12.84
N GLU A 28 8.36 -4.15 -13.44
CA GLU A 28 8.41 -3.08 -14.43
C GLU A 28 7.73 -3.46 -15.76
N PRO A 29 7.10 -2.49 -16.43
CA PRO A 29 6.95 -1.08 -16.08
C PRO A 29 5.58 -0.77 -15.42
N PHE A 30 4.96 -1.72 -14.72
CA PHE A 30 3.58 -1.65 -14.25
C PHE A 30 3.46 -1.31 -12.76
N CYS A 31 4.58 -1.35 -12.02
CA CYS A 31 4.59 -1.04 -10.59
C CYS A 31 4.83 0.45 -10.31
N ALA A 32 4.25 0.95 -9.23
CA ALA A 32 4.51 2.29 -8.73
C ALA A 32 4.77 2.26 -7.21
N ARG A 33 5.57 3.20 -6.71
CA ARG A 33 5.85 3.35 -5.29
C ARG A 33 6.34 2.05 -4.63
N THR A 34 7.29 1.39 -5.29
CA THR A 34 7.98 0.20 -4.77
C THR A 34 9.44 0.21 -5.22
N ARG A 35 10.32 -0.32 -4.40
CA ARG A 35 11.75 -0.50 -4.70
C ARG A 35 12.13 -1.97 -4.83
N ALA A 36 11.30 -2.87 -4.27
CA ALA A 36 11.45 -4.30 -4.43
C ALA A 36 10.90 -4.73 -5.80
N VAL A 37 11.68 -4.57 -6.84
CA VAL A 37 11.28 -4.87 -8.23
C VAL A 37 12.00 -6.12 -8.72
N THR A 38 11.26 -7.05 -9.32
CA THR A 38 11.81 -8.24 -10.00
C THR A 38 11.67 -8.12 -11.52
N ASP A 39 12.41 -8.92 -12.25
CA ASP A 39 12.20 -9.07 -13.69
C ASP A 39 11.31 -10.28 -14.04
N TRP A 40 10.77 -10.27 -15.24
CA TRP A 40 9.87 -11.30 -15.75
C TRP A 40 10.46 -12.70 -15.77
N ASN A 41 11.78 -12.85 -15.91
CA ASN A 41 12.47 -14.14 -15.98
C ASN A 41 12.68 -14.73 -14.58
N GLN A 42 12.90 -13.87 -13.57
CA GLN A 42 13.15 -14.29 -12.19
C GLN A 42 11.85 -14.55 -11.43
N LEU A 43 10.77 -13.88 -11.78
CA LEU A 43 9.47 -13.95 -11.06
C LEU A 43 8.97 -15.40 -10.88
N PRO A 44 8.97 -16.30 -11.87
CA PRO A 44 8.47 -17.67 -11.68
C PRO A 44 9.26 -18.49 -10.65
N ALA A 45 10.58 -18.28 -10.57
CA ALA A 45 11.42 -18.93 -9.58
C ALA A 45 11.17 -18.36 -8.17
N LEU A 46 10.98 -17.04 -8.07
CA LEU A 46 10.65 -16.37 -6.82
C LEU A 46 9.28 -16.82 -6.29
N VAL A 47 8.25 -16.86 -7.13
CA VAL A 47 6.91 -17.35 -6.75
C VAL A 47 7.01 -18.78 -6.19
N ARG A 48 7.65 -19.70 -6.88
CA ARG A 48 7.84 -21.07 -6.38
C ARG A 48 8.52 -21.12 -5.03
N ARG A 49 9.64 -20.40 -4.88
CA ARG A 49 10.40 -20.35 -3.63
C ARG A 49 9.55 -19.85 -2.45
N MET A 50 8.75 -18.82 -2.66
CA MET A 50 7.85 -18.30 -1.62
C MET A 50 6.74 -19.30 -1.31
N HIS A 51 6.13 -19.91 -2.31
CA HIS A 51 5.11 -20.96 -2.12
C HIS A 51 5.65 -22.18 -1.36
N GLU A 52 6.88 -22.62 -1.64
CA GLU A 52 7.55 -23.69 -0.88
C GLU A 52 7.72 -23.32 0.60
N ALA A 53 7.87 -22.02 0.91
CA ALA A 53 7.90 -21.50 2.27
C ALA A 53 6.50 -21.25 2.88
N GLY A 54 5.42 -21.45 2.11
CA GLY A 54 4.04 -21.18 2.52
C GLY A 54 3.68 -19.70 2.51
N ILE A 55 4.37 -18.89 1.72
CA ILE A 55 4.18 -17.45 1.60
C ILE A 55 3.55 -17.12 0.24
N GLN A 56 2.44 -16.40 0.25
CA GLN A 56 1.79 -15.91 -0.97
C GLN A 56 2.60 -14.78 -1.62
N VAL A 57 2.52 -14.65 -2.95
CA VAL A 57 3.18 -13.61 -3.72
C VAL A 57 2.16 -12.74 -4.43
N CYS A 58 2.10 -11.48 -4.04
CA CYS A 58 1.30 -10.47 -4.70
C CYS A 58 2.19 -9.51 -5.51
N ILE A 59 1.65 -9.00 -6.61
CA ILE A 59 2.36 -8.07 -7.51
C ILE A 59 1.73 -6.69 -7.42
N ASN A 60 2.57 -5.68 -7.30
CA ASN A 60 2.21 -4.28 -7.39
C ASN A 60 2.05 -3.89 -8.88
N LEU A 61 0.84 -3.55 -9.28
CA LEU A 61 0.46 -2.99 -10.58
C LEU A 61 -0.19 -1.61 -10.38
N LEU A 62 0.34 -0.81 -9.47
CA LEU A 62 -0.25 0.48 -9.07
C LEU A 62 0.06 1.62 -10.05
N ALA A 63 0.84 1.40 -11.11
CA ALA A 63 1.04 2.39 -12.15
C ALA A 63 -0.28 2.68 -12.90
N MET A 64 -0.56 3.95 -13.15
CA MET A 64 -1.73 4.34 -13.93
C MET A 64 -1.63 3.81 -15.36
N ILE A 65 -2.72 3.22 -15.87
CA ILE A 65 -2.77 2.69 -17.24
C ILE A 65 -2.84 3.85 -18.24
N GLU A 66 -1.88 3.88 -19.13
CA GLU A 66 -1.90 4.76 -20.30
C GLU A 66 -2.60 4.08 -21.48
N GLN A 67 -3.38 4.84 -22.24
CA GLN A 67 -4.03 4.32 -23.44
C GLN A 67 -3.01 3.69 -24.42
N SER A 68 -1.83 4.26 -24.52
CA SER A 68 -0.72 3.75 -25.35
C SER A 68 -0.16 2.41 -24.88
N ARG A 69 -0.34 2.06 -23.60
CA ARG A 69 0.18 0.84 -22.95
C ARG A 69 -0.87 -0.24 -22.72
N LEU A 70 -2.13 0.00 -23.11
CA LEU A 70 -3.25 -0.91 -22.83
C LEU A 70 -2.98 -2.35 -23.31
N GLN A 71 -2.41 -2.51 -24.49
CA GLN A 71 -2.04 -3.83 -25.03
C GLN A 71 -1.00 -4.50 -24.13
N ALA A 72 0.08 -3.78 -23.76
CA ALA A 72 1.12 -4.30 -22.86
C ALA A 72 0.56 -4.68 -21.49
N CYS A 73 -0.38 -3.89 -20.93
CA CYS A 73 -1.08 -4.23 -19.69
C CYS A 73 -1.87 -5.54 -19.82
N THR A 74 -2.59 -5.71 -20.92
CA THR A 74 -3.37 -6.94 -21.20
C THR A 74 -2.47 -8.17 -21.30
N GLU A 75 -1.35 -8.06 -22.01
CA GLU A 75 -0.35 -9.13 -22.15
C GLU A 75 0.30 -9.47 -20.80
N ALA A 76 0.70 -8.44 -20.03
CA ALA A 76 1.27 -8.60 -18.69
C ALA A 76 0.31 -9.30 -17.74
N PHE A 77 -0.97 -8.87 -17.73
CA PHE A 77 -2.01 -9.50 -16.91
C PHE A 77 -2.14 -11.00 -17.24
N GLY A 78 -2.24 -11.34 -18.52
CA GLY A 78 -2.33 -12.74 -18.96
C GLY A 78 -1.12 -13.59 -18.60
N GLN A 79 0.09 -13.01 -18.54
CA GLN A 79 1.29 -13.70 -18.07
C GLN A 79 1.24 -13.92 -16.55
N LEU A 80 0.93 -12.89 -15.76
CA LEU A 80 0.84 -12.97 -14.29
C LEU A 80 -0.21 -13.98 -13.83
N ALA A 81 -1.40 -13.97 -14.46
CA ALA A 81 -2.46 -14.94 -14.16
C ALA A 81 -2.03 -16.40 -14.38
N LYS A 82 -1.13 -16.67 -15.36
CA LYS A 82 -0.57 -18.01 -15.64
C LYS A 82 0.58 -18.38 -14.72
N MET A 83 1.27 -17.42 -14.11
CA MET A 83 2.43 -17.65 -13.24
C MET A 83 2.03 -18.14 -11.84
N GLY A 84 0.73 -18.09 -11.49
CA GLY A 84 0.25 -18.53 -10.20
C GLY A 84 0.54 -17.54 -9.08
N VAL A 85 0.60 -16.22 -9.38
CA VAL A 85 0.64 -15.19 -8.36
C VAL A 85 -0.69 -15.16 -7.59
N ASP A 86 -0.64 -14.79 -6.31
CA ASP A 86 -1.78 -14.90 -5.39
C ASP A 86 -2.62 -13.63 -5.31
N GLY A 87 -2.11 -12.51 -5.82
CA GLY A 87 -2.83 -11.24 -5.84
C GLY A 87 -2.16 -10.19 -6.70
N LEU A 88 -2.94 -9.24 -7.19
CA LEU A 88 -2.51 -8.12 -8.01
C LEU A 88 -3.06 -6.82 -7.41
N TYR A 89 -2.19 -6.00 -6.84
CA TYR A 89 -2.56 -4.68 -6.32
C TYR A 89 -2.76 -3.70 -7.48
N VAL A 90 -3.94 -3.14 -7.59
CA VAL A 90 -4.33 -2.24 -8.67
C VAL A 90 -4.97 -0.97 -8.12
N ALA A 91 -4.67 0.18 -8.72
CA ALA A 91 -5.27 1.47 -8.38
C ALA A 91 -6.21 1.99 -9.48
N ASP A 92 -6.03 1.51 -10.70
CA ASP A 92 -6.75 1.95 -11.91
C ASP A 92 -7.82 0.93 -12.27
N ASP A 93 -9.06 1.38 -12.44
CA ASP A 93 -10.22 0.52 -12.77
C ASP A 93 -10.05 -0.18 -14.13
N GLY A 94 -9.16 0.31 -15.00
CA GLY A 94 -8.81 -0.36 -16.25
C GLY A 94 -8.31 -1.79 -16.07
N TRP A 95 -7.69 -2.10 -14.92
CA TRP A 95 -7.28 -3.47 -14.61
C TRP A 95 -8.46 -4.41 -14.37
N LEU A 96 -9.57 -3.92 -13.82
CA LEU A 96 -10.80 -4.72 -13.66
C LEU A 96 -11.36 -5.11 -15.01
N GLU A 97 -11.40 -4.16 -15.95
CA GLU A 97 -11.86 -4.42 -17.31
C GLU A 97 -10.95 -5.41 -18.04
N ILE A 98 -9.61 -5.26 -17.90
CA ILE A 98 -8.64 -6.20 -18.48
C ILE A 98 -8.84 -7.61 -17.91
N ALA A 99 -9.01 -7.73 -16.59
CA ALA A 99 -9.22 -9.00 -15.93
C ALA A 99 -10.53 -9.66 -16.37
N TYR A 100 -11.62 -8.89 -16.41
CA TYR A 100 -12.92 -9.36 -16.85
C TYR A 100 -12.89 -9.85 -18.31
N ALA A 101 -12.26 -9.08 -19.19
CA ALA A 101 -12.12 -9.43 -20.60
C ALA A 101 -11.22 -10.65 -20.83
N TYR A 102 -10.20 -10.85 -19.99
CA TYR A 102 -9.33 -12.04 -20.05
C TYR A 102 -10.06 -13.31 -19.60
N ASN A 103 -10.58 -13.31 -18.39
CA ASN A 103 -11.46 -14.32 -17.80
C ASN A 103 -12.09 -13.74 -16.53
N PRO A 104 -13.43 -13.65 -16.40
CA PRO A 104 -14.09 -13.10 -15.23
C PRO A 104 -13.65 -13.70 -13.88
N GLU A 105 -13.24 -14.97 -13.84
CA GLU A 105 -12.74 -15.62 -12.63
C GLU A 105 -11.44 -14.99 -12.10
N THR A 106 -10.65 -14.35 -12.97
CA THR A 106 -9.39 -13.70 -12.60
C THR A 106 -9.59 -12.37 -11.86
N LEU A 107 -10.81 -11.84 -11.80
CA LEU A 107 -11.13 -10.71 -10.89
C LEU A 107 -10.79 -11.05 -9.44
N SER A 108 -10.86 -12.31 -9.05
CA SER A 108 -10.46 -12.81 -7.72
C SER A 108 -8.96 -12.66 -7.41
N LEU A 109 -8.12 -12.31 -8.38
CA LEU A 109 -6.72 -11.94 -8.15
C LEU A 109 -6.56 -10.46 -7.77
N LEU A 110 -7.54 -9.60 -8.08
CA LEU A 110 -7.38 -8.16 -7.92
C LEU A 110 -7.58 -7.71 -6.48
N ILE A 111 -6.64 -6.92 -5.98
CA ILE A 111 -6.70 -6.20 -4.70
C ILE A 111 -6.75 -4.71 -5.05
N VAL A 112 -7.89 -4.08 -4.79
CA VAL A 112 -8.14 -2.68 -5.18
C VAL A 112 -7.52 -1.76 -4.14
N GLN A 113 -6.50 -0.98 -4.54
CA GLN A 113 -5.77 -0.03 -3.68
C GLN A 113 -5.70 1.36 -4.34
N PRO A 114 -6.81 2.12 -4.36
CA PRO A 114 -6.85 3.45 -4.96
C PRO A 114 -6.47 4.55 -3.96
N GLU A 115 -5.69 4.24 -2.95
CA GLU A 115 -5.19 5.11 -1.88
C GLU A 115 -6.31 5.81 -1.09
N THR A 116 -6.66 7.06 -1.43
CA THR A 116 -7.63 7.86 -0.69
C THR A 116 -9.09 7.64 -1.09
N LEU A 117 -9.38 6.85 -2.12
CA LEU A 117 -10.73 6.80 -2.71
C LEU A 117 -11.70 5.86 -2.01
N LEU A 118 -11.24 4.79 -1.34
CA LEU A 118 -12.12 3.85 -0.64
C LEU A 118 -12.44 4.34 0.77
N CYS A 119 -13.42 5.23 0.87
CA CYS A 119 -13.80 5.91 2.11
C CYS A 119 -15.11 5.40 2.73
N SER A 120 -15.78 4.44 2.11
CA SER A 120 -17.03 3.88 2.63
C SER A 120 -17.09 2.36 2.45
N GLY A 121 -17.89 1.70 3.28
CA GLY A 121 -18.16 0.27 3.13
C GLY A 121 -18.91 -0.06 1.84
N GLU A 122 -19.69 0.88 1.33
CA GLU A 122 -20.44 0.70 0.07
C GLU A 122 -19.50 0.74 -1.14
N ASP A 123 -18.48 1.63 -1.14
CA ASP A 123 -17.46 1.65 -2.19
C ASP A 123 -16.67 0.33 -2.19
N ALA A 124 -16.23 -0.12 -1.02
CA ALA A 124 -15.55 -1.41 -0.88
C ALA A 124 -16.44 -2.57 -1.35
N SER A 125 -17.71 -2.57 -0.97
CA SER A 125 -18.69 -3.59 -1.37
C SER A 125 -18.99 -3.57 -2.88
N PHE A 126 -18.90 -2.41 -3.54
CA PHE A 126 -19.02 -2.33 -4.98
C PHE A 126 -17.97 -3.21 -5.67
N PHE A 127 -16.69 -3.04 -5.33
CA PHE A 127 -15.62 -3.85 -5.90
C PHE A 127 -15.70 -5.32 -5.48
N ALA A 128 -16.05 -5.61 -4.22
CA ALA A 128 -16.24 -6.99 -3.77
C ALA A 128 -17.32 -7.73 -4.56
N ARG A 129 -18.43 -7.06 -4.93
CA ARG A 129 -19.48 -7.63 -5.79
C ARG A 129 -19.02 -7.87 -7.22
N GLN A 130 -17.97 -7.19 -7.70
CA GLN A 130 -17.33 -7.50 -8.98
C GLN A 130 -16.49 -8.78 -8.91
N GLY A 131 -16.22 -9.31 -7.72
CA GLY A 131 -15.43 -10.52 -7.51
C GLY A 131 -13.97 -10.26 -7.15
N THR A 132 -13.60 -9.02 -6.81
CA THR A 132 -12.22 -8.69 -6.39
C THR A 132 -11.88 -9.31 -5.03
N GLN A 133 -10.60 -9.66 -4.84
CA GLN A 133 -10.10 -10.37 -3.66
C GLN A 133 -10.16 -9.53 -2.38
N ALA A 134 -9.77 -8.26 -2.47
CA ALA A 134 -9.75 -7.35 -1.33
C ALA A 134 -9.80 -5.88 -1.77
N GLN A 135 -10.10 -5.00 -0.82
CA GLN A 135 -10.24 -3.56 -1.00
C GLN A 135 -9.47 -2.84 0.11
N SER A 136 -8.42 -2.12 -0.26
CA SER A 136 -7.58 -1.37 0.67
C SER A 136 -8.27 -0.05 1.05
N LEU A 137 -8.66 0.08 2.33
CA LEU A 137 -9.35 1.25 2.84
C LEU A 137 -8.43 2.47 2.91
N SER A 138 -9.01 3.65 2.75
CA SER A 138 -8.32 4.92 2.90
C SER A 138 -7.74 5.09 4.31
N HIS A 139 -6.52 5.62 4.38
CA HIS A 139 -5.86 6.01 5.63
C HIS A 139 -6.44 7.27 6.28
N GLU A 140 -7.35 7.98 5.59
CA GLU A 140 -7.99 9.20 6.11
C GLU A 140 -9.20 8.92 7.01
N LEU A 141 -9.63 7.65 7.10
CA LEU A 141 -10.77 7.26 7.90
C LEU A 141 -10.44 7.23 9.40
N SER A 142 -11.40 7.66 10.22
CA SER A 142 -11.36 7.48 11.67
C SER A 142 -11.62 6.01 12.06
N GLU A 143 -11.29 5.65 13.30
CA GLU A 143 -11.56 4.32 13.84
C GLU A 143 -13.02 3.89 13.63
N ALA A 144 -13.97 4.76 13.93
CA ALA A 144 -15.39 4.45 13.80
C ALA A 144 -15.82 4.21 12.37
N GLU A 145 -15.27 4.98 11.42
CA GLU A 145 -15.51 4.81 9.99
C GLU A 145 -14.89 3.52 9.48
N LEU A 146 -13.65 3.20 9.88
CA LEU A 146 -12.98 1.94 9.54
C LEU A 146 -13.79 0.73 10.04
N ILE A 147 -14.28 0.75 11.30
CA ILE A 147 -15.12 -0.31 11.84
C ILE A 147 -16.42 -0.45 11.04
N ALA A 148 -17.04 0.65 10.64
CA ALA A 148 -18.25 0.63 9.82
C ALA A 148 -17.98 0.02 8.44
N CYS A 149 -16.88 0.41 7.78
CA CYS A 149 -16.46 -0.14 6.49
C CYS A 149 -16.23 -1.66 6.57
N VAL A 150 -15.45 -2.12 7.56
CA VAL A 150 -15.14 -3.55 7.75
C VAL A 150 -16.40 -4.38 8.01
N LYS A 151 -17.35 -3.87 8.80
CA LYS A 151 -18.63 -4.56 9.03
C LYS A 151 -19.49 -4.66 7.78
N THR A 152 -19.41 -3.66 6.88
CA THR A 152 -20.16 -3.65 5.62
C THR A 152 -19.48 -4.53 4.56
N CYS A 153 -18.14 -4.52 4.51
CA CYS A 153 -17.35 -5.29 3.55
C CYS A 153 -16.20 -6.03 4.26
N PRO A 154 -16.38 -7.32 4.61
CA PRO A 154 -15.37 -8.10 5.34
C PRO A 154 -14.08 -8.38 4.56
N SER A 155 -14.06 -8.20 3.24
CA SER A 155 -12.85 -8.35 2.41
C SER A 155 -11.95 -7.12 2.41
N CYS A 156 -12.23 -6.12 3.26
CA CYS A 156 -11.36 -4.97 3.40
C CYS A 156 -9.95 -5.32 3.88
N GLU A 157 -8.99 -4.55 3.37
CA GLU A 157 -7.60 -4.54 3.80
C GLU A 157 -7.26 -3.17 4.41
N LEU A 158 -6.37 -3.14 5.41
CA LEU A 158 -5.88 -1.89 5.99
C LEU A 158 -4.35 -1.83 5.91
N LEU A 159 -3.82 -0.67 5.52
CA LEU A 159 -2.43 -0.33 5.80
C LEU A 159 -2.25 -0.21 7.32
N CYS A 160 -1.46 -1.10 7.92
CA CYS A 160 -1.23 -1.11 9.36
C CYS A 160 0.00 -0.32 9.76
N ALA A 161 1.03 -0.30 8.89
CA ALA A 161 2.25 0.45 9.09
C ALA A 161 2.88 0.81 7.74
N GLY A 162 3.43 2.01 7.61
CA GLY A 162 4.14 2.47 6.42
C GLY A 162 3.77 3.88 6.00
N HIS A 163 4.49 4.40 5.03
CA HIS A 163 4.09 5.64 4.37
C HIS A 163 2.91 5.38 3.43
N TYR A 164 1.96 6.28 3.40
CA TYR A 164 0.89 6.25 2.40
C TYR A 164 1.14 7.27 1.30
N SER A 165 0.53 7.05 0.12
CA SER A 165 0.58 8.00 -0.98
C SER A 165 -0.25 9.23 -0.64
N TRP A 166 0.42 10.38 -0.59
CA TRP A 166 -0.24 11.67 -0.39
C TRP A 166 -0.69 12.29 -1.72
N MET A 167 0.15 12.14 -2.75
CA MET A 167 -0.14 12.62 -4.10
C MET A 167 0.62 11.78 -5.13
N GLU A 168 -0.04 11.52 -6.23
CA GLU A 168 0.55 10.97 -7.43
C GLU A 168 0.13 11.79 -8.64
N SER A 169 1.08 12.11 -9.52
CA SER A 169 0.81 12.86 -10.75
C SER A 169 1.71 12.37 -11.87
N ARG A 170 1.11 12.07 -13.02
CA ARG A 170 1.87 11.72 -14.25
C ARG A 170 2.71 12.87 -14.81
N ARG A 171 2.61 14.06 -14.23
CA ARG A 171 3.39 15.23 -14.64
C ARG A 171 4.73 15.27 -13.92
N GLY A 172 5.77 15.74 -14.62
CA GLY A 172 7.08 16.03 -14.04
C GLY A 172 7.06 17.29 -13.18
N LEU A 173 6.35 17.26 -12.04
CA LEU A 173 6.16 18.45 -11.23
C LEU A 173 7.45 18.93 -10.57
N LEU A 174 8.31 17.99 -10.15
CA LEU A 174 9.57 18.30 -9.50
C LEU A 174 10.58 18.92 -10.47
N SER A 175 10.75 18.33 -11.66
CA SER A 175 11.61 18.88 -12.71
C SER A 175 11.13 20.25 -13.19
N ASN A 176 9.80 20.42 -13.37
CA ASN A 176 9.20 21.70 -13.75
C ASN A 176 9.42 22.77 -12.69
N TYR A 177 9.24 22.42 -11.40
CA TYR A 177 9.51 23.34 -10.29
C TYR A 177 10.98 23.78 -10.25
N LEU A 178 11.92 22.85 -10.35
CA LEU A 178 13.35 23.15 -10.34
C LEU A 178 13.75 24.02 -11.55
N HIS A 179 13.16 23.76 -12.72
CA HIS A 179 13.35 24.62 -13.89
C HIS A 179 12.83 26.04 -13.64
N GLN A 180 11.66 26.20 -13.03
CA GLN A 180 11.06 27.50 -12.75
C GLN A 180 11.89 28.34 -11.76
N ILE A 181 12.58 27.71 -10.83
CA ILE A 181 13.47 28.39 -9.87
C ILE A 181 14.93 28.47 -10.38
N GLU A 182 15.15 28.24 -11.66
CA GLU A 182 16.45 28.31 -12.34
C GLU A 182 17.52 27.36 -11.76
N LYS A 183 17.11 26.17 -11.34
CA LYS A 183 17.98 25.10 -10.80
C LYS A 183 17.71 23.74 -11.46
N PRO A 184 17.62 23.65 -12.79
CA PRO A 184 17.31 22.39 -13.47
C PRO A 184 18.38 21.29 -13.24
N GLU A 185 19.65 21.69 -12.97
CA GLU A 185 20.76 20.80 -12.67
C GLU A 185 20.61 20.05 -11.34
N ASP A 186 19.76 20.54 -10.43
CA ASP A 186 19.46 19.87 -9.16
C ASP A 186 18.52 18.68 -9.34
N PHE A 187 17.88 18.56 -10.53
CA PHE A 187 16.99 17.45 -10.83
C PHE A 187 17.78 16.17 -11.19
N GLN A 188 17.42 15.08 -10.57
CA GLN A 188 17.86 13.74 -10.94
C GLN A 188 16.64 12.79 -10.84
N GLU A 189 16.37 12.09 -11.95
CA GLU A 189 15.29 11.09 -11.98
C GLU A 189 15.50 9.99 -10.95
N GLY A 190 14.42 9.61 -10.26
CA GLY A 190 14.43 8.60 -9.20
C GLY A 190 15.09 9.02 -7.88
N ARG A 191 15.75 10.19 -7.84
CA ARG A 191 16.33 10.70 -6.59
C ARG A 191 15.24 11.10 -5.62
N LEU A 192 15.42 10.70 -4.36
CA LEU A 192 14.55 11.12 -3.26
C LEU A 192 14.88 12.55 -2.81
N TYR A 193 13.89 13.41 -2.86
CA TYR A 193 13.90 14.78 -2.35
C TYR A 193 12.95 14.89 -1.17
N THR A 194 12.91 16.07 -0.58
CA THR A 194 12.00 16.39 0.52
C THR A 194 11.19 17.63 0.19
N LEU A 195 9.87 17.49 0.24
CA LEU A 195 8.92 18.61 0.14
C LEU A 195 8.54 19.08 1.55
N ARG A 196 8.60 20.38 1.79
CA ARG A 196 8.16 21.01 3.03
C ARG A 196 7.10 22.06 2.73
N GLU A 197 5.95 21.93 3.34
CA GLU A 197 4.94 22.97 3.33
C GLU A 197 5.30 24.10 4.32
N MET A 198 4.99 25.33 3.95
CA MET A 198 5.39 26.52 4.73
C MET A 198 4.80 26.53 6.15
N ASN A 199 3.60 25.98 6.33
CA ASN A 199 2.86 25.99 7.59
C ASN A 199 2.86 24.61 8.31
N ARG A 200 3.66 23.63 7.85
CA ARG A 200 3.79 22.32 8.47
C ARG A 200 5.25 22.03 8.83
N HIS A 201 5.45 21.27 9.90
CA HIS A 201 6.79 20.89 10.34
C HIS A 201 7.31 19.62 9.64
N GLY A 202 6.40 18.81 9.10
CA GLY A 202 6.73 17.55 8.42
C GLY A 202 7.50 17.75 7.11
N ARG A 203 8.22 16.70 6.73
CA ARG A 203 8.99 16.64 5.49
C ARG A 203 8.51 15.45 4.69
N MET A 204 7.75 15.72 3.64
CA MET A 204 7.20 14.69 2.77
C MET A 204 8.26 14.17 1.80
N PRO A 205 8.52 12.87 1.75
CA PRO A 205 9.34 12.27 0.70
C PRO A 205 8.71 12.53 -0.67
N VAL A 206 9.50 13.00 -1.63
CA VAL A 206 9.08 13.25 -3.00
C VAL A 206 10.14 12.79 -3.97
N TRP A 207 9.73 12.13 -5.05
CA TRP A 207 10.60 11.80 -6.18
C TRP A 207 9.81 11.90 -7.48
N GLN A 208 10.53 11.93 -8.58
CA GLN A 208 9.98 11.88 -9.92
C GLN A 208 10.74 10.83 -10.73
N ASP A 209 10.00 9.96 -11.37
CA ASP A 209 10.48 8.91 -12.25
C ASP A 209 9.73 8.93 -13.59
N HIS A 210 9.86 7.88 -14.39
CA HIS A 210 9.19 7.73 -15.69
C HIS A 210 7.65 7.64 -15.58
N LEU A 211 7.09 7.36 -14.41
CA LEU A 211 5.65 7.35 -14.16
C LEU A 211 5.11 8.72 -13.78
N GLY A 212 5.97 9.63 -13.31
CA GLY A 212 5.61 10.97 -12.88
C GLY A 212 6.15 11.35 -11.52
N THR A 213 5.42 12.17 -10.79
CA THR A 213 5.81 12.68 -9.46
C THR A 213 5.01 11.99 -8.37
N HIS A 214 5.70 11.49 -7.36
CA HIS A 214 5.14 10.77 -6.21
C HIS A 214 5.50 11.53 -4.93
N VAL A 215 4.50 11.73 -4.06
CA VAL A 215 4.68 12.34 -2.73
C VAL A 215 4.07 11.40 -1.70
N LEU A 216 4.85 11.03 -0.69
CA LEU A 216 4.39 10.23 0.43
C LEU A 216 4.12 11.10 1.66
N SER A 217 3.42 10.52 2.63
CA SER A 217 3.20 11.13 3.94
C SER A 217 4.52 11.49 4.62
N ASP A 218 4.53 12.59 5.37
CA ASP A 218 5.65 13.01 6.20
C ASP A 218 5.84 12.11 7.43
N GLU A 219 4.73 11.60 7.97
CA GLU A 219 4.71 10.66 9.08
C GLU A 219 4.43 9.24 8.59
N VAL A 220 5.02 8.27 9.27
CA VAL A 220 4.71 6.85 9.07
C VAL A 220 3.36 6.56 9.70
N PHE A 221 2.41 6.08 8.91
CA PHE A 221 1.12 5.65 9.41
C PHE A 221 1.28 4.41 10.30
N GLN A 222 0.54 4.38 11.41
CA GLN A 222 0.50 3.27 12.34
C GLN A 222 -0.94 3.04 12.80
N ALA A 223 -1.46 1.84 12.60
CA ALA A 223 -2.79 1.48 13.10
C ALA A 223 -2.79 1.31 14.62
N GLY A 224 -1.68 0.86 15.19
CA GLY A 224 -1.51 0.70 16.62
C GLY A 224 -2.52 -0.26 17.24
N GLU A 225 -2.91 0.07 18.45
CA GLU A 225 -3.89 -0.69 19.23
C GLU A 225 -5.29 -0.72 18.62
N TYR A 226 -5.61 0.19 17.68
CA TYR A 226 -6.89 0.18 16.96
C TYR A 226 -7.06 -1.05 16.05
N LEU A 227 -6.00 -1.83 15.80
CA LEU A 227 -6.17 -3.12 15.13
C LEU A 227 -7.01 -4.11 15.94
N LEU A 228 -7.07 -4.00 17.27
CA LEU A 228 -7.89 -4.90 18.11
C LEU A 228 -9.39 -4.75 17.81
N PRO A 229 -10.02 -3.57 17.95
CA PRO A 229 -11.42 -3.40 17.61
C PRO A 229 -11.72 -3.61 16.12
N LEU A 230 -10.78 -3.33 15.23
CA LEU A 230 -10.94 -3.60 13.79
C LEU A 230 -10.95 -5.11 13.50
N ARG A 231 -10.08 -5.89 14.15
CA ARG A 231 -10.12 -7.35 14.09
C ARG A 231 -11.43 -7.91 14.62
N GLU A 232 -11.92 -7.41 15.75
CA GLU A 232 -13.23 -7.79 16.32
C GLU A 232 -14.38 -7.46 15.37
N ALA A 233 -14.27 -6.35 14.62
CA ALA A 233 -15.22 -5.97 13.58
C ALA A 233 -15.18 -6.88 12.34
N GLY A 234 -14.12 -7.69 12.17
CA GLY A 234 -13.97 -8.64 11.08
C GLY A 234 -12.80 -8.37 10.13
N LEU A 235 -11.96 -7.36 10.38
CA LEU A 235 -10.77 -7.10 9.55
C LEU A 235 -9.82 -8.32 9.59
N GLN A 236 -9.42 -8.81 8.42
CA GLN A 236 -8.56 -10.00 8.29
C GLN A 236 -7.26 -9.75 7.54
N ARG A 237 -7.12 -8.62 6.85
CA ARG A 237 -5.98 -8.30 6.01
C ARG A 237 -5.26 -7.06 6.52
N TYR A 238 -3.99 -7.23 6.87
CA TYR A 238 -3.13 -6.25 7.55
C TYR A 238 -1.88 -6.04 6.71
N ARG A 239 -1.79 -4.91 6.00
CA ARG A 239 -0.64 -4.60 5.14
C ARG A 239 0.38 -3.75 5.89
N ILE A 240 1.64 -4.15 5.82
CA ILE A 240 2.81 -3.40 6.28
C ILE A 240 3.60 -3.03 5.04
N ASP A 241 3.84 -1.74 4.83
CA ASP A 241 4.57 -1.23 3.69
C ASP A 241 5.97 -0.77 4.10
N CYS A 242 6.98 -1.46 3.58
CA CYS A 242 8.38 -1.25 3.95
C CYS A 242 9.04 -0.13 3.12
N LEU A 243 8.35 0.47 2.15
CA LEU A 243 8.91 1.50 1.28
C LEU A 243 9.57 2.63 2.08
N LEU A 244 10.83 2.91 1.81
CA LEU A 244 11.72 3.86 2.49
C LEU A 244 12.08 3.52 3.94
N MET A 245 11.43 2.52 4.54
CA MET A 245 11.69 2.08 5.92
C MET A 245 12.64 0.87 5.98
N GLY A 246 12.68 0.09 4.90
CA GLY A 246 13.46 -1.15 4.81
C GLY A 246 12.75 -2.39 5.38
N ASN A 247 13.12 -3.56 4.87
CA ASN A 247 12.50 -4.83 5.25
C ASN A 247 12.65 -5.16 6.74
N THR A 248 13.81 -4.85 7.34
CA THR A 248 14.06 -5.10 8.79
C THR A 248 13.05 -4.38 9.66
N TRP A 249 12.76 -3.11 9.36
CA TRP A 249 11.71 -2.36 10.05
C TRP A 249 10.34 -3.02 9.87
N GLY A 250 9.99 -3.45 8.65
CA GLY A 250 8.74 -4.15 8.38
C GLY A 250 8.59 -5.45 9.18
N LEU A 251 9.68 -6.19 9.35
CA LEU A 251 9.71 -7.41 10.16
C LEU A 251 9.52 -7.12 11.66
N ASP A 252 10.08 -6.03 12.17
CA ASP A 252 9.84 -5.57 13.54
C ASP A 252 8.35 -5.21 13.74
N MET A 253 7.74 -4.51 12.78
CA MET A 253 6.30 -4.20 12.79
C MET A 253 5.45 -5.47 12.73
N LEU A 254 5.79 -6.39 11.83
CA LEU A 254 5.12 -7.69 11.72
C LEU A 254 5.10 -8.44 13.05
N LYS A 255 6.25 -8.50 13.72
CA LYS A 255 6.39 -9.14 15.05
C LYS A 255 5.52 -8.43 16.08
N ALA A 256 5.58 -7.09 16.15
CA ALA A 256 4.82 -6.31 17.12
C ALA A 256 3.30 -6.47 16.92
N TYR A 257 2.82 -6.37 15.69
CA TYR A 257 1.39 -6.52 15.39
C TYR A 257 0.89 -7.96 15.56
N ARG A 258 1.72 -8.97 15.29
CA ARG A 258 1.38 -10.36 15.62
C ARG A 258 1.21 -10.54 17.12
N THR A 259 2.17 -10.07 17.92
CA THR A 259 2.06 -10.11 19.39
C THR A 259 0.80 -9.37 19.87
N LEU A 260 0.56 -8.16 19.36
CA LEU A 260 -0.65 -7.41 19.69
C LEU A 260 -1.93 -8.22 19.44
N LEU A 261 -2.05 -8.82 18.25
CA LEU A 261 -3.27 -9.54 17.87
C LEU A 261 -3.41 -10.91 18.54
N THR A 262 -2.32 -11.58 18.93
CA THR A 262 -2.38 -12.93 19.54
C THR A 262 -2.41 -12.89 21.07
N GLU A 263 -1.69 -11.96 21.69
CA GLU A 263 -1.42 -11.93 23.14
C GLU A 263 -1.93 -10.65 23.81
N GLY A 264 -2.32 -9.64 23.00
CA GLY A 264 -2.84 -8.37 23.50
C GLY A 264 -1.76 -7.33 23.79
N THR A 265 -2.22 -6.15 24.21
CA THR A 265 -1.37 -4.97 24.44
C THR A 265 -0.34 -5.17 25.56
N ASP A 266 -0.68 -5.99 26.59
CA ASP A 266 0.18 -6.19 27.75
C ASP A 266 1.43 -7.03 27.43
N ALA A 267 1.38 -7.85 26.39
CA ALA A 267 2.52 -8.66 25.94
C ALA A 267 3.57 -7.85 25.17
N LEU A 268 3.23 -6.64 24.73
CA LEU A 268 4.17 -5.79 24.00
C LEU A 268 5.21 -5.18 24.95
N SER A 269 6.47 -5.22 24.52
CA SER A 269 7.53 -4.46 25.17
C SER A 269 7.30 -2.95 25.05
N PRO A 270 7.86 -2.11 25.94
CA PRO A 270 7.75 -0.65 25.82
C PRO A 270 8.17 -0.12 24.45
N LYS A 271 9.26 -0.65 23.87
CA LYS A 271 9.76 -0.30 22.54
C LYS A 271 8.73 -0.65 21.44
N GLN A 272 8.07 -1.80 21.55
CA GLN A 272 7.04 -2.18 20.57
C GLN A 272 5.79 -1.30 20.72
N LYS A 273 5.34 -0.99 21.93
CA LYS A 273 4.21 -0.07 22.18
C LYS A 273 4.47 1.30 21.56
N GLU A 274 5.68 1.84 21.72
CA GLU A 274 6.08 3.10 21.10
C GLU A 274 6.09 3.00 19.57
N ALA A 275 6.70 1.93 19.02
CA ALA A 275 6.86 1.73 17.58
C ALA A 275 5.54 1.61 16.82
N ILE A 276 4.48 1.04 17.44
CA ILE A 276 3.16 0.89 16.82
C ILE A 276 2.14 1.89 17.38
N SER A 277 2.57 2.98 18.04
CA SER A 277 1.65 4.00 18.55
C SER A 277 0.77 4.55 17.43
N SER A 278 -0.56 4.47 17.62
CA SER A 278 -1.51 4.77 16.55
C SER A 278 -1.48 6.22 16.10
N THR A 279 -1.51 6.41 14.78
CA THR A 279 -1.73 7.69 14.11
C THR A 279 -3.17 7.84 13.60
N ILE A 280 -4.02 6.82 13.77
CA ILE A 280 -5.44 6.85 13.36
C ILE A 280 -6.20 7.93 14.15
N TRP A 281 -7.04 8.65 13.45
CA TRP A 281 -7.85 9.71 14.01
C TRP A 281 -9.05 9.15 14.79
N LYS A 282 -9.29 9.67 16.00
CA LYS A 282 -10.46 9.30 16.82
C LYS A 282 -11.77 9.88 16.29
N SER A 283 -11.72 10.94 15.49
CA SER A 283 -12.87 11.59 14.86
C SER A 283 -12.53 12.02 13.45
N SER A 284 -13.53 12.14 12.56
CA SER A 284 -13.29 12.55 11.17
C SER A 284 -12.52 13.87 11.07
N SER A 285 -11.70 14.01 10.04
CA SER A 285 -10.89 15.22 9.80
C SER A 285 -11.74 16.48 9.62
N LEU A 286 -12.97 16.34 9.12
CA LEU A 286 -13.93 17.45 8.95
C LEU A 286 -14.33 18.06 10.29
N ILE A 287 -14.65 17.26 11.30
CA ILE A 287 -15.03 17.74 12.65
C ILE A 287 -13.86 18.47 13.32
N ARG A 288 -12.63 18.10 13.02
CA ARG A 288 -11.43 18.72 13.58
C ARG A 288 -11.17 20.11 13.00
N LYS A 289 -11.44 20.34 11.71
CA LYS A 289 -11.34 21.64 11.05
C LYS A 289 -12.34 22.65 11.60
N GLU A 290 -13.56 22.23 11.90
CA GLU A 290 -14.59 23.09 12.50
C GLU A 290 -14.21 23.57 13.91
N LYS A 291 -13.61 22.70 14.74
CA LYS A 291 -13.17 23.07 16.10
C LYS A 291 -11.96 24.00 16.12
N SER A 292 -11.09 23.97 15.12
CA SER A 292 -9.93 24.86 15.04
C SER A 292 -10.28 26.29 14.59
N HIS A 293 -11.45 26.49 13.98
CA HIS A 293 -11.93 27.80 13.54
C HIS A 293 -12.87 28.48 14.56
N GLY A 294 -13.26 27.77 15.62
CA GLY A 294 -14.13 28.28 16.68
C GLY A 294 -13.43 28.94 17.88
N THR A 295 -12.10 29.06 17.85
CA THR A 295 -11.31 29.77 18.86
C THR A 295 -10.55 30.92 18.23
N ARG A 296 -11.25 32.00 17.93
CA ARG A 296 -10.71 33.36 17.80
C ARG A 296 -11.52 34.33 18.66
#